data_2a64820b426e72b80174356b1286afbe
#
_entry.id   2a64820b426e72b80174356b1286afbe
#
_cell.length_a   1.000
_cell.length_b   1.000
_cell.length_c   1.000
_cell.angle_alpha   90.00
_cell.angle_beta   90.00
_cell.angle_gamma   90.00
#
_symmetry.space_group_name_H-M   'P 1'
#
loop_
_entity.id
_entity.type
_entity.pdbx_description
1 polymer ?
#
loop_
_entity_poly.entity_id
_entity_poly.type
_entity_poly.pdbx_seq_one_letter_code
_entity_poly.pdbx_strand_id
1 'polypeptide(L)'
;MATPAPEAGALAQIQVDVENTGSVRWPHGVFLSYHWLDSHDNPIVWDGVRTTPPRLAPGDRATVELGVRGPIPPGRYRLALDAVAENRAWLSELGSEMLRIDVQVAGRTGEPSATLPPWVEATPSWVEHTRAAHAEGYAVVAGSIDWESGAMRRRPRALEPYTPGTGRVPGFGAPLLCPSVLPGVELEPLGDVAGLPAFAAPLVEPWTYDGRAVLKARPRSDRRPT
;
A
#
# COMPACT_ATOMS: atom_id res chain seq x y z
N MET A 1 -15.54 14.41 -18.43
CA MET A 1 -15.92 13.80 -17.15
C MET A 1 -14.76 14.03 -16.19
N ALA A 2 -15.02 14.50 -14.96
CA ALA A 2 -13.95 14.65 -13.98
C ALA A 2 -13.49 13.24 -13.55
N THR A 3 -12.21 12.94 -13.73
CA THR A 3 -11.60 11.74 -13.16
C THR A 3 -11.76 11.82 -11.64
N PRO A 4 -12.27 10.78 -10.96
CA PRO A 4 -12.37 10.82 -9.52
C PRO A 4 -10.97 11.04 -8.93
N ALA A 5 -10.91 11.88 -7.90
CA ALA A 5 -9.64 12.12 -7.20
C ALA A 5 -9.11 10.79 -6.65
N PRO A 6 -7.83 10.46 -6.87
CA PRO A 6 -7.27 9.22 -6.35
C PRO A 6 -7.27 9.24 -4.82
N GLU A 7 -7.59 8.11 -4.21
CA GLU A 7 -7.42 7.91 -2.78
C GLU A 7 -5.97 7.51 -2.46
N ALA A 8 -5.46 7.93 -1.31
CA ALA A 8 -4.12 7.60 -0.85
C ALA A 8 -3.93 6.07 -0.78
N GLY A 9 -2.84 5.58 -1.36
CA GLY A 9 -2.51 4.16 -1.43
C GLY A 9 -3.39 3.31 -2.36
N ALA A 10 -4.53 3.81 -2.84
CA ALA A 10 -5.41 3.07 -3.75
C ALA A 10 -4.91 3.16 -5.20
N LEU A 11 -5.12 2.08 -5.96
CA LEU A 11 -4.89 2.06 -7.40
C LEU A 11 -6.15 2.56 -8.12
N ALA A 12 -6.01 3.65 -8.86
CA ALA A 12 -7.06 4.20 -9.72
C ALA A 12 -6.69 3.99 -11.19
N GLN A 13 -7.68 3.95 -12.07
CA GLN A 13 -7.50 3.95 -13.52
C GLN A 13 -7.87 5.32 -14.06
N ILE A 14 -6.98 5.91 -14.87
CA ILE A 14 -7.21 7.17 -15.55
C ILE A 14 -7.03 6.99 -17.07
N GLN A 15 -7.84 7.69 -17.85
CA GLN A 15 -7.68 7.70 -19.30
C GLN A 15 -6.76 8.84 -19.72
N VAL A 16 -5.75 8.53 -20.52
CA VAL A 16 -4.80 9.49 -21.07
C VAL A 16 -4.70 9.33 -22.59
N ASP A 17 -4.72 10.46 -23.31
CA ASP A 17 -4.45 10.47 -24.73
C ASP A 17 -2.94 10.61 -24.94
N VAL A 18 -2.38 9.71 -25.72
CA VAL A 18 -0.96 9.68 -26.04
C VAL A 18 -0.74 9.76 -27.54
N GLU A 19 0.34 10.42 -27.94
CA GLU A 19 0.77 10.54 -29.33
C GLU A 19 2.24 10.17 -29.46
N ASN A 20 2.59 9.41 -30.47
CA ASN A 20 3.99 9.22 -30.84
C ASN A 20 4.46 10.38 -31.71
N THR A 21 5.07 11.38 -31.12
CA THR A 21 5.67 12.53 -31.82
C THR A 21 7.08 12.27 -32.32
N GLY A 22 7.64 11.09 -32.03
CA GLY A 22 8.96 10.67 -32.49
C GLY A 22 8.99 10.22 -33.94
N SER A 23 10.18 9.90 -34.45
CA SER A 23 10.39 9.48 -35.85
C SER A 23 10.35 7.96 -36.05
N VAL A 24 10.23 7.17 -34.98
CA VAL A 24 10.22 5.70 -35.02
C VAL A 24 9.03 5.15 -34.27
N ARG A 25 8.57 3.96 -34.68
CA ARG A 25 7.53 3.23 -33.94
C ARG A 25 8.01 2.92 -32.53
N TRP A 26 7.15 3.08 -31.54
CA TRP A 26 7.46 2.70 -30.16
C TRP A 26 7.89 1.23 -30.08
N PRO A 27 9.10 0.94 -29.57
CA PRO A 27 9.57 -0.43 -29.44
C PRO A 27 8.88 -1.17 -28.30
N HIS A 28 9.11 -2.48 -28.21
CA HIS A 28 8.82 -3.22 -26.98
C HIS A 28 9.67 -2.67 -25.82
N GLY A 29 9.12 -2.69 -24.60
CA GLY A 29 9.81 -2.20 -23.41
C GLY A 29 9.69 -0.69 -23.19
N VAL A 30 8.83 0.00 -23.95
CA VAL A 30 8.33 1.32 -23.58
C VAL A 30 7.03 1.15 -22.80
N PHE A 31 6.95 1.78 -21.64
CA PHE A 31 5.80 1.79 -20.74
C PHE A 31 5.40 3.23 -20.43
N LEU A 32 4.10 3.47 -20.27
CA LEU A 32 3.61 4.68 -19.62
C LEU A 32 3.72 4.49 -18.11
N SER A 33 4.07 5.55 -17.43
CA SER A 33 4.16 5.58 -15.98
C SER A 33 3.99 7.02 -15.48
N TYR A 34 4.32 7.26 -14.23
CA TYR A 34 4.14 8.56 -13.61
C TYR A 34 5.12 8.77 -12.45
N HIS A 35 5.23 10.03 -12.07
CA HIS A 35 5.88 10.48 -10.84
C HIS A 35 4.86 11.26 -9.99
N TRP A 36 4.95 11.15 -8.70
CA TRP A 36 4.29 12.07 -7.77
C TRP A 36 5.30 13.06 -7.23
N LEU A 37 4.99 14.33 -7.35
CA LEU A 37 5.82 15.44 -6.92
C LEU A 37 5.10 16.26 -5.85
N ASP A 38 5.85 16.90 -4.97
CA ASP A 38 5.31 17.92 -4.06
C ASP A 38 5.08 19.27 -4.78
N SER A 39 4.66 20.30 -4.03
CA SER A 39 4.42 21.63 -4.57
C SER A 39 5.69 22.35 -5.06
N HIS A 40 6.87 21.83 -4.77
CA HIS A 40 8.17 22.36 -5.19
C HIS A 40 8.83 21.51 -6.27
N ASP A 41 8.06 20.58 -6.86
CA ASP A 41 8.54 19.60 -7.85
C ASP A 41 9.58 18.60 -7.32
N ASN A 42 9.67 18.42 -5.99
CA ASN A 42 10.48 17.34 -5.44
C ASN A 42 9.76 16.00 -5.58
N PRO A 43 10.46 14.91 -5.97
CA PRO A 43 9.84 13.61 -6.13
C PRO A 43 9.44 13.01 -4.77
N ILE A 44 8.16 12.64 -4.65
CA ILE A 44 7.60 11.86 -3.54
C ILE A 44 7.58 10.38 -3.92
N VAL A 45 7.11 10.08 -5.14
CA VAL A 45 7.22 8.77 -5.78
C VAL A 45 7.80 8.99 -7.17
N TRP A 46 9.02 8.51 -7.40
CA TRP A 46 9.66 8.65 -8.71
C TRP A 46 9.24 7.57 -9.70
N ASP A 47 8.95 6.39 -9.22
CA ASP A 47 8.73 5.21 -10.05
C ASP A 47 7.31 4.66 -9.87
N GLY A 48 6.37 5.13 -10.70
CA GLY A 48 4.97 4.71 -10.68
C GLY A 48 4.74 3.33 -11.32
N VAL A 49 3.47 2.90 -11.29
CA VAL A 49 3.04 1.65 -11.92
C VAL A 49 3.25 1.70 -13.45
N ARG A 50 3.69 0.61 -14.03
CA ARG A 50 3.87 0.47 -15.48
C ARG A 50 2.59 0.08 -16.18
N THR A 51 2.28 0.79 -17.25
CA THR A 51 1.19 0.43 -18.17
C THR A 51 1.74 0.27 -19.57
N THR A 52 1.45 -0.86 -20.21
CA THR A 52 1.91 -1.13 -21.58
C THR A 52 1.03 -0.37 -22.57
N PRO A 53 1.55 0.61 -23.31
CA PRO A 53 0.79 1.29 -24.37
C PRO A 53 0.74 0.43 -25.63
N PRO A 54 -0.17 0.74 -26.58
CA PRO A 54 -0.09 0.19 -27.93
C PRO A 54 1.20 0.65 -28.63
N ARG A 55 1.66 -0.12 -29.59
CA ARG A 55 2.87 0.19 -30.39
C ARG A 55 2.53 1.23 -31.45
N LEU A 56 2.58 2.49 -31.09
CA LEU A 56 2.24 3.62 -31.98
C LEU A 56 3.34 3.85 -33.03
N ALA A 57 2.95 3.97 -34.29
CA ALA A 57 3.83 4.51 -35.32
C ALA A 57 3.98 6.04 -35.16
N PRO A 58 4.98 6.67 -35.81
CA PRO A 58 5.07 8.12 -35.83
C PRO A 58 3.76 8.80 -36.25
N GLY A 59 3.29 9.74 -35.43
CA GLY A 59 2.02 10.45 -35.63
C GLY A 59 0.75 9.71 -35.20
N ASP A 60 0.85 8.44 -34.79
CA ASP A 60 -0.30 7.69 -34.26
C ASP A 60 -0.68 8.20 -32.86
N ARG A 61 -1.97 8.11 -32.57
CA ARG A 61 -2.59 8.45 -31.28
C ARG A 61 -3.37 7.28 -30.71
N ALA A 62 -3.44 7.21 -29.38
CA ALA A 62 -4.33 6.29 -28.69
C ALA A 62 -4.76 6.84 -27.34
N THR A 63 -5.95 6.47 -26.89
CA THR A 63 -6.36 6.62 -25.51
C THR A 63 -5.94 5.36 -24.75
N VAL A 64 -5.22 5.53 -23.65
CA VAL A 64 -4.69 4.43 -22.83
C VAL A 64 -5.26 4.55 -21.42
N GLU A 65 -5.67 3.44 -20.83
CA GLU A 65 -6.07 3.35 -19.44
C GLU A 65 -4.82 3.13 -18.58
N LEU A 66 -4.43 4.16 -17.83
CA LEU A 66 -3.22 4.19 -17.01
C LEU A 66 -3.57 3.91 -15.55
N GLY A 67 -2.92 2.89 -14.96
CA GLY A 67 -3.01 2.64 -13.52
C GLY A 67 -2.18 3.64 -12.72
N VAL A 68 -2.81 4.37 -11.80
CA VAL A 68 -2.14 5.36 -10.93
C VAL A 68 -2.44 5.04 -9.47
N ARG A 69 -1.41 4.79 -8.69
CA ARG A 69 -1.53 4.63 -7.24
C ARG A 69 -1.35 5.97 -6.55
N GLY A 70 -2.32 6.35 -5.70
CA GLY A 70 -2.22 7.57 -4.91
C GLY A 70 -1.05 7.52 -3.93
N PRO A 71 -0.34 8.63 -3.71
CA PRO A 71 0.72 8.71 -2.71
C PRO A 71 0.14 8.66 -1.29
N ILE A 72 0.99 8.33 -0.33
CA ILE A 72 0.70 8.32 1.12
C ILE A 72 1.63 9.35 1.77
N PRO A 73 1.09 10.22 2.65
CA PRO A 73 -0.30 10.39 3.09
C PRO A 73 -1.19 11.13 2.08
N PRO A 74 -2.52 11.30 2.34
CA PRO A 74 -3.37 12.17 1.53
C PRO A 74 -2.91 13.62 1.58
N GLY A 75 -3.14 14.38 0.49
CA GLY A 75 -2.65 15.75 0.38
C GLY A 75 -2.74 16.32 -1.03
N ARG A 76 -2.09 17.46 -1.23
CA ARG A 76 -1.94 18.07 -2.56
C ARG A 76 -0.60 17.64 -3.16
N TYR A 77 -0.69 17.13 -4.38
CA TYR A 77 0.45 16.63 -5.13
C TYR A 77 0.35 17.04 -6.59
N ARG A 78 1.45 16.93 -7.29
CA ARG A 78 1.50 17.05 -8.75
C ARG A 78 1.76 15.68 -9.35
N LEU A 79 0.82 15.19 -10.15
CA LEU A 79 0.98 14.00 -10.97
C LEU A 79 1.71 14.39 -12.26
N ALA A 80 2.86 13.84 -12.50
CA ALA A 80 3.62 14.00 -13.73
C ALA A 80 3.60 12.69 -14.52
N LEU A 81 2.90 12.68 -15.65
CA LEU A 81 2.84 11.51 -16.52
C LEU A 81 4.07 11.50 -17.45
N ASP A 82 4.72 10.36 -17.52
CA ASP A 82 5.91 10.15 -18.35
C ASP A 82 5.87 8.76 -19.00
N ALA A 83 6.79 8.51 -19.89
CA ALA A 83 7.05 7.20 -20.45
C ALA A 83 8.48 6.77 -20.14
N VAL A 84 8.70 5.48 -19.99
CA VAL A 84 10.01 4.90 -19.68
C VAL A 84 10.37 3.83 -20.70
N ALA A 85 11.58 3.91 -21.23
CA ALA A 85 12.23 2.81 -21.92
C ALA A 85 12.92 1.96 -20.84
N GLU A 86 12.34 0.81 -20.52
CA GLU A 86 12.76 -0.02 -19.39
C GLU A 86 14.26 -0.35 -19.44
N ASN A 87 14.93 -0.21 -18.29
CA ASN A 87 16.38 -0.36 -18.12
C ASN A 87 17.25 0.59 -18.97
N ARG A 88 16.70 1.70 -19.45
CA ARG A 88 17.44 2.69 -20.26
C ARG A 88 17.29 4.11 -19.74
N ALA A 89 16.11 4.71 -19.89
CA ALA A 89 15.87 6.10 -19.50
C ALA A 89 14.37 6.41 -19.41
N TRP A 90 14.01 7.42 -18.66
CA TRP A 90 12.73 8.11 -18.78
C TRP A 90 12.75 8.98 -20.05
N LEU A 91 11.64 9.05 -20.76
CA LEU A 91 11.60 9.82 -22.00
C LEU A 91 11.69 11.32 -21.74
N SER A 92 11.29 11.79 -20.57
CA SER A 92 11.53 13.17 -20.14
C SER A 92 13.03 13.52 -20.07
N GLU A 93 13.89 12.59 -19.67
CA GLU A 93 15.34 12.76 -19.67
C GLU A 93 15.91 12.86 -21.11
N LEU A 94 15.16 12.36 -22.08
CA LEU A 94 15.49 12.42 -23.51
C LEU A 94 14.80 13.59 -24.25
N GLY A 95 14.15 14.49 -23.50
CA GLY A 95 13.55 15.71 -24.04
C GLY A 95 12.05 15.60 -24.35
N SER A 96 11.36 14.53 -23.95
CA SER A 96 9.91 14.45 -23.98
C SER A 96 9.30 15.31 -22.86
N GLU A 97 8.21 16.02 -23.15
CA GLU A 97 7.50 16.75 -22.10
C GLU A 97 6.63 15.82 -21.25
N MET A 98 6.73 15.98 -19.92
CA MET A 98 5.78 15.35 -18.98
C MET A 98 4.50 16.17 -18.90
N LEU A 99 3.35 15.51 -18.95
CA LEU A 99 2.07 16.14 -18.59
C LEU A 99 1.98 16.25 -17.07
N ARG A 100 1.88 17.48 -16.54
CA ARG A 100 1.78 17.74 -15.10
C ARG A 100 0.38 18.20 -14.73
N ILE A 101 -0.21 17.59 -13.71
CA ILE A 101 -1.57 17.85 -13.24
C ILE A 101 -1.53 18.00 -11.71
N ASP A 102 -2.06 19.12 -11.20
CA ASP A 102 -2.23 19.29 -9.75
C ASP A 102 -3.42 18.45 -9.27
N VAL A 103 -3.22 17.62 -8.27
CA VAL A 103 -4.19 16.63 -7.79
C VAL A 103 -4.36 16.74 -6.28
N GLN A 104 -5.62 16.77 -5.83
CA GLN A 104 -5.95 16.56 -4.43
C GLN A 104 -6.17 15.06 -4.21
N VAL A 105 -5.29 14.42 -3.44
CA VAL A 105 -5.41 13.02 -3.04
C VAL A 105 -6.21 12.95 -1.74
N ALA A 106 -7.32 12.22 -1.77
CA ALA A 106 -8.19 12.02 -0.60
C ALA A 106 -7.64 10.94 0.33
N GLY A 107 -8.07 10.96 1.59
CA GLY A 107 -7.86 9.84 2.50
C GLY A 107 -8.61 8.59 2.01
N ARG A 108 -8.06 7.41 2.30
CA ARG A 108 -8.70 6.15 1.95
C ARG A 108 -9.96 5.94 2.80
N THR A 109 -11.02 5.46 2.15
CA THR A 109 -12.32 5.22 2.80
C THR A 109 -12.57 3.72 3.00
N GLY A 110 -13.50 3.38 3.89
CA GLY A 110 -13.92 2.02 4.20
C GLY A 110 -13.78 1.68 5.69
N GLU A 111 -14.72 0.88 6.20
CA GLU A 111 -14.64 0.36 7.58
C GLU A 111 -13.70 -0.86 7.60
N PRO A 112 -12.57 -0.78 8.33
CA PRO A 112 -11.64 -1.89 8.42
C PRO A 112 -12.22 -3.03 9.29
N SER A 113 -11.78 -4.24 9.00
CA SER A 113 -12.11 -5.44 9.79
C SER A 113 -10.85 -6.19 10.18
N ALA A 114 -10.96 -7.02 11.24
CA ALA A 114 -9.91 -7.94 11.65
C ALA A 114 -10.51 -9.26 12.14
N THR A 115 -9.88 -10.36 11.83
CA THR A 115 -10.23 -11.67 12.38
C THR A 115 -9.47 -11.87 13.68
N LEU A 116 -10.19 -11.77 14.81
CA LEU A 116 -9.63 -11.95 16.15
C LEU A 116 -10.13 -13.25 16.77
N PRO A 117 -9.26 -14.08 17.33
CA PRO A 117 -9.68 -15.21 18.16
C PRO A 117 -10.48 -14.73 19.40
N PRO A 118 -11.39 -15.54 19.97
CA PRO A 118 -12.21 -15.13 21.11
C PRO A 118 -11.45 -14.71 22.37
N TRP A 119 -10.18 -15.05 22.46
CA TRP A 119 -9.30 -14.73 23.58
C TRP A 119 -8.36 -13.54 23.29
N VAL A 120 -8.56 -12.88 22.13
CA VAL A 120 -7.86 -11.65 21.74
C VAL A 120 -8.84 -10.50 21.72
N GLU A 121 -8.49 -9.42 22.38
CA GLU A 121 -9.30 -8.21 22.50
C GLU A 121 -8.61 -7.03 21.80
N ALA A 122 -9.37 -6.32 20.96
CA ALA A 122 -8.93 -5.04 20.39
C ALA A 122 -9.02 -3.95 21.48
N THR A 123 -7.89 -3.35 21.82
CA THR A 123 -7.88 -2.22 22.76
C THR A 123 -8.33 -0.93 22.07
N PRO A 124 -8.72 0.14 22.81
CA PRO A 124 -8.96 1.45 22.23
C PRO A 124 -7.79 1.97 21.40
N SER A 125 -6.56 1.74 21.86
CA SER A 125 -5.33 2.11 21.14
C SER A 125 -5.20 1.35 19.80
N TRP A 126 -5.60 0.06 19.75
CA TRP A 126 -5.61 -0.67 18.49
C TRP A 126 -6.58 -0.07 17.48
N VAL A 127 -7.81 0.24 17.92
CA VAL A 127 -8.83 0.85 17.07
C VAL A 127 -8.40 2.23 16.57
N GLU A 128 -7.86 3.08 17.46
CA GLU A 128 -7.40 4.42 17.12
C GLU A 128 -6.28 4.39 16.07
N HIS A 129 -5.21 3.66 16.34
CA HIS A 129 -4.03 3.67 15.48
C HIS A 129 -4.22 2.93 14.16
N THR A 130 -5.01 1.85 14.13
CA THR A 130 -5.34 1.20 12.86
C THR A 130 -6.21 2.09 11.98
N ARG A 131 -7.22 2.77 12.54
CA ARG A 131 -8.04 3.74 11.79
C ARG A 131 -7.20 4.91 11.26
N ALA A 132 -6.31 5.46 12.08
CA ALA A 132 -5.42 6.53 11.64
C ALA A 132 -4.53 6.10 10.47
N ALA A 133 -3.97 4.88 10.54
CA ALA A 133 -3.13 4.35 9.47
C ALA A 133 -3.94 4.08 8.19
N HIS A 134 -5.17 3.56 8.30
CA HIS A 134 -6.05 3.38 7.14
C HIS A 134 -6.43 4.73 6.51
N ALA A 135 -6.74 5.73 7.32
CA ALA A 135 -7.06 7.08 6.82
C ALA A 135 -5.87 7.72 6.07
N GLU A 136 -4.63 7.37 6.44
CA GLU A 136 -3.44 7.80 5.69
C GLU A 136 -3.24 7.06 4.36
N GLY A 137 -3.88 5.90 4.15
CA GLY A 137 -3.84 5.18 2.87
C GLY A 137 -3.35 3.74 2.95
N TYR A 138 -2.98 3.23 4.12
CA TYR A 138 -2.59 1.82 4.26
C TYR A 138 -3.81 0.91 4.17
N ALA A 139 -3.73 -0.09 3.32
CA ALA A 139 -4.79 -1.08 3.13
C ALA A 139 -4.81 -2.14 4.24
N VAL A 140 -3.63 -2.43 4.80
CA VAL A 140 -3.43 -3.43 5.84
C VAL A 140 -2.57 -2.86 6.95
N VAL A 141 -3.01 -3.04 8.19
CA VAL A 141 -2.30 -2.55 9.39
C VAL A 141 -2.14 -3.70 10.39
N ALA A 142 -0.91 -4.10 10.65
CA ALA A 142 -0.58 -5.00 11.75
C ALA A 142 -0.21 -4.19 12.99
N GLY A 143 -0.53 -4.72 14.17
CA GLY A 143 -0.24 -4.08 15.46
C GLY A 143 0.59 -4.96 16.39
N SER A 144 0.86 -4.45 17.58
CA SER A 144 1.50 -5.17 18.68
C SER A 144 0.53 -6.11 19.39
N ILE A 145 1.08 -7.12 20.05
CA ILE A 145 0.31 -8.05 20.88
C ILE A 145 0.86 -8.00 22.29
N ASP A 146 0.03 -7.52 23.22
CA ASP A 146 0.32 -7.54 24.66
C ASP A 146 -0.26 -8.83 25.27
N TRP A 147 0.64 -9.71 25.73
CA TRP A 147 0.27 -10.95 26.37
C TRP A 147 0.10 -10.71 27.86
N GLU A 148 -1.08 -11.05 28.40
CA GLU A 148 -1.27 -10.99 29.86
C GLU A 148 -0.23 -11.88 30.56
N SER A 149 0.33 -11.37 31.65
CA SER A 149 1.41 -11.99 32.42
C SER A 149 1.05 -13.42 32.81
N GLY A 150 1.88 -14.38 32.41
CA GLY A 150 1.69 -15.82 32.68
C GLY A 150 1.27 -16.64 31.45
N ALA A 151 0.79 -16.03 30.38
CA ALA A 151 0.34 -16.75 29.19
C ALA A 151 1.45 -17.36 28.35
N MET A 152 2.64 -16.76 28.37
CA MET A 152 3.82 -17.29 27.68
C MET A 152 5.10 -17.05 28.48
N ARG A 153 5.66 -18.10 29.02
CA ARG A 153 6.99 -18.07 29.67
C ARG A 153 8.15 -17.84 28.69
N ARG A 154 7.92 -18.11 27.38
CA ARG A 154 8.85 -17.79 26.30
C ARG A 154 8.03 -17.37 25.09
N ARG A 155 8.17 -16.11 24.62
CA ARG A 155 7.61 -15.68 23.35
C ARG A 155 8.33 -16.42 22.21
N PRO A 156 7.60 -17.02 21.25
CA PRO A 156 8.24 -17.50 20.03
C PRO A 156 9.00 -16.35 19.35
N ARG A 157 10.16 -16.62 18.79
CA ARG A 157 11.00 -15.61 18.09
C ARG A 157 10.23 -14.89 16.99
N ALA A 158 9.27 -15.58 16.34
CA ALA A 158 8.37 -15.01 15.35
C ALA A 158 7.45 -13.90 15.89
N LEU A 159 7.29 -13.75 17.20
CA LEU A 159 6.47 -12.73 17.85
C LEU A 159 7.28 -11.54 18.39
N GLU A 160 8.59 -11.51 18.22
CA GLU A 160 9.43 -10.39 18.70
C GLU A 160 9.00 -9.03 18.11
N PRO A 161 8.66 -8.90 16.81
CA PRO A 161 8.18 -7.64 16.25
C PRO A 161 6.82 -7.19 16.79
N TYR A 162 6.06 -8.07 17.41
CA TYR A 162 4.72 -7.78 17.96
C TYR A 162 4.73 -7.34 19.44
N THR A 163 5.86 -6.91 19.94
CA THR A 163 5.97 -6.29 21.25
C THR A 163 5.44 -4.85 21.16
N PRO A 164 4.63 -4.39 22.15
CA PRO A 164 4.19 -2.99 22.19
C PRO A 164 5.35 -2.02 22.04
N GLY A 165 5.21 -1.10 21.11
CA GLY A 165 6.24 -0.14 20.70
C GLY A 165 5.68 1.23 20.36
N THR A 166 6.56 2.18 20.06
CA THR A 166 6.25 3.61 19.95
C THR A 166 6.23 4.10 18.49
N GLY A 167 5.62 3.41 17.58
CA GLY A 167 5.49 3.97 16.25
C GLY A 167 5.35 2.96 15.13
N ARG A 168 5.30 3.50 13.92
CA ARG A 168 5.28 2.71 12.69
C ARG A 168 6.69 2.35 12.28
N VAL A 169 6.83 1.15 11.78
CA VAL A 169 8.08 0.65 11.21
C VAL A 169 7.82 0.09 9.83
N PRO A 170 8.78 0.20 8.89
CA PRO A 170 8.71 -0.48 7.60
C PRO A 170 8.49 -1.98 7.80
N GLY A 171 7.77 -2.59 6.87
CA GLY A 171 7.46 -4.01 6.94
C GLY A 171 8.70 -4.90 6.96
N PHE A 172 8.65 -5.90 7.82
CA PHE A 172 9.63 -6.97 7.87
C PHE A 172 9.05 -8.21 7.20
N GLY A 173 9.88 -9.16 6.80
CA GLY A 173 9.44 -10.45 6.26
C GLY A 173 8.74 -11.37 7.27
N ALA A 174 8.18 -10.82 8.35
CA ALA A 174 7.39 -11.56 9.34
C ALA A 174 5.92 -11.66 8.91
N PRO A 175 5.20 -12.74 9.27
CA PRO A 175 3.77 -12.84 9.01
C PRO A 175 3.00 -11.73 9.72
N LEU A 176 1.91 -11.24 9.10
CA LEU A 176 0.99 -10.30 9.73
C LEU A 176 0.04 -11.06 10.65
N LEU A 177 0.05 -10.75 11.93
CA LEU A 177 -0.80 -11.41 12.93
C LEU A 177 -2.05 -10.55 13.21
N CYS A 178 -3.23 -11.14 13.04
CA CYS A 178 -4.52 -10.48 13.27
C CYS A 178 -4.58 -9.07 12.66
N PRO A 179 -4.20 -8.86 11.40
CA PRO A 179 -4.15 -7.52 10.83
C PRO A 179 -5.53 -6.90 10.73
N SER A 180 -5.58 -5.56 10.80
CA SER A 180 -6.72 -4.76 10.37
C SER A 180 -6.65 -4.58 8.86
N VAL A 181 -7.75 -4.82 8.15
CA VAL A 181 -7.79 -4.88 6.68
C VAL A 181 -8.97 -4.08 6.14
N LEU A 182 -8.75 -3.25 5.14
CA LEU A 182 -9.81 -2.54 4.43
C LEU A 182 -10.62 -3.48 3.54
N PRO A 183 -11.90 -3.15 3.25
CA PRO A 183 -12.74 -3.94 2.35
C PRO A 183 -12.11 -4.14 0.97
N GLY A 184 -12.29 -5.34 0.41
CA GLY A 184 -11.79 -5.69 -0.92
C GLY A 184 -10.32 -6.08 -0.99
N VAL A 185 -9.60 -6.06 0.14
CA VAL A 185 -8.21 -6.52 0.23
C VAL A 185 -8.19 -7.99 0.68
N GLU A 186 -7.61 -8.85 -0.13
CA GLU A 186 -7.43 -10.26 0.18
C GLU A 186 -6.01 -10.51 0.68
N LEU A 187 -5.89 -11.29 1.76
CA LEU A 187 -4.60 -11.70 2.32
C LEU A 187 -4.45 -13.22 2.19
N GLU A 188 -3.25 -13.65 1.80
CA GLU A 188 -2.90 -15.07 1.77
C GLU A 188 -2.73 -15.60 3.20
N PRO A 189 -3.52 -16.60 3.64
CA PRO A 189 -3.39 -17.17 4.97
C PRO A 189 -2.14 -18.07 5.05
N LEU A 190 -1.38 -17.90 6.11
CA LEU A 190 -0.21 -18.71 6.44
C LEU A 190 -0.49 -19.74 7.56
N GLY A 191 -1.73 -19.82 8.03
CA GLY A 191 -2.11 -20.63 9.19
C GLY A 191 -2.05 -19.85 10.50
N ASP A 192 -1.70 -20.54 11.59
CA ASP A 192 -1.67 -19.94 12.93
C ASP A 192 -0.25 -19.85 13.48
N VAL A 193 0.08 -18.72 14.09
CA VAL A 193 1.29 -18.53 14.88
C VAL A 193 0.88 -18.29 16.35
N ALA A 194 1.25 -19.19 17.23
CA ALA A 194 0.85 -19.17 18.64
C ALA A 194 -0.68 -19.10 18.86
N GLY A 195 -1.46 -19.67 17.94
CA GLY A 195 -2.91 -19.64 17.95
C GLY A 195 -3.54 -18.35 17.41
N LEU A 196 -2.72 -17.45 16.83
CA LEU A 196 -3.17 -16.23 16.18
C LEU A 196 -3.20 -16.43 14.66
N PRO A 197 -4.27 -16.04 13.96
CA PRO A 197 -4.32 -16.02 12.50
C PRO A 197 -3.15 -15.23 11.91
N ALA A 198 -2.41 -15.85 11.01
CA ALA A 198 -1.23 -15.30 10.37
C ALA A 198 -1.43 -15.21 8.85
N PHE A 199 -0.99 -14.10 8.27
CA PHE A 199 -1.14 -13.81 6.84
C PHE A 199 0.18 -13.33 6.24
N ALA A 200 0.35 -13.58 4.95
CA ALA A 200 1.43 -12.98 4.17
C ALA A 200 1.19 -11.47 4.02
N ALA A 201 2.27 -10.71 4.00
CA ALA A 201 2.20 -9.30 3.62
C ALA A 201 1.79 -9.18 2.15
N PRO A 202 0.82 -8.30 1.80
CA PRO A 202 0.40 -8.15 0.42
C PRO A 202 1.54 -7.57 -0.44
N LEU A 203 1.68 -8.06 -1.68
CA LEU A 203 2.73 -7.61 -2.60
C LEU A 203 2.38 -6.26 -3.25
N VAL A 204 1.10 -5.99 -3.46
CA VAL A 204 0.63 -4.83 -4.23
C VAL A 204 -0.09 -3.79 -3.38
N GLU A 205 -0.73 -4.18 -2.29
CA GLU A 205 -1.42 -3.23 -1.42
C GLU A 205 -0.47 -2.64 -0.37
N PRO A 206 -0.57 -1.32 -0.08
CA PRO A 206 0.25 -0.69 0.94
C PRO A 206 -0.11 -1.21 2.34
N TRP A 207 0.88 -1.62 3.09
CA TRP A 207 0.71 -2.11 4.44
C TRP A 207 1.73 -1.52 5.41
N THR A 208 1.43 -1.55 6.70
CA THR A 208 2.32 -1.06 7.76
C THR A 208 2.17 -1.86 9.04
N TYR A 209 3.20 -1.78 9.88
CA TYR A 209 3.16 -2.21 11.26
C TYR A 209 3.16 -0.98 12.16
N ASP A 210 2.18 -0.86 13.06
CA ASP A 210 2.12 0.21 14.06
C ASP A 210 2.16 -0.38 15.47
N GLY A 211 3.30 -0.25 16.14
CA GLY A 211 3.52 -0.78 17.49
C GLY A 211 2.64 -0.16 18.56
N ARG A 212 1.97 0.96 18.27
CA ARG A 212 1.01 1.62 19.18
C ARG A 212 -0.38 1.00 19.09
N ALA A 213 -0.70 0.32 17.99
CA ALA A 213 -1.92 -0.44 17.83
C ALA A 213 -1.80 -1.76 18.60
N VAL A 214 -2.38 -1.86 19.80
CA VAL A 214 -2.14 -2.96 20.72
C VAL A 214 -3.37 -3.87 20.85
N LEU A 215 -3.21 -5.14 20.53
CA LEU A 215 -4.14 -6.22 20.88
C LEU A 215 -3.76 -6.81 22.24
N LYS A 216 -4.75 -7.13 23.07
CA LYS A 216 -4.56 -7.89 24.31
C LYS A 216 -4.91 -9.35 24.10
N ALA A 217 -3.94 -10.22 24.38
CA ALA A 217 -4.12 -11.67 24.31
C ALA A 217 -4.20 -12.26 25.73
N ARG A 218 -5.32 -12.94 26.05
CA ARG A 218 -5.54 -13.63 27.30
C ARG A 218 -5.12 -15.09 27.17
N PRO A 219 -4.55 -15.73 28.24
CA PRO A 219 -4.26 -17.16 28.20
C PRO A 219 -5.56 -17.95 28.01
N ARG A 220 -5.55 -18.94 27.11
CA ARG A 220 -6.61 -19.94 27.11
C ARG A 220 -6.58 -20.67 28.46
N SER A 221 -7.63 -20.47 29.27
CA SER A 221 -7.80 -21.16 30.55
C SER A 221 -8.03 -22.67 30.43
N ASP A 222 -8.17 -23.21 29.20
CA ASP A 222 -8.55 -24.59 28.91
C ASP A 222 -7.45 -25.36 28.16
N ARG A 223 -6.40 -25.70 28.86
CA ARG A 223 -5.69 -26.96 28.64
C ARG A 223 -5.19 -27.45 29.98
N ARG A 224 -6.08 -28.09 30.78
CA ARG A 224 -5.59 -29.15 31.66
C ARG A 224 -5.10 -30.28 30.76
N PRO A 225 -3.85 -30.72 30.84
CA PRO A 225 -3.45 -31.95 30.19
C PRO A 225 -4.23 -33.10 30.86
N THR A 226 -5.01 -33.80 30.07
CA THR A 226 -5.48 -35.15 30.40
C THR A 226 -4.33 -36.11 30.23
#